data_59a59e9c328ae9459d6c890db1c915f6
#
_entry.id   59a59e9c328ae9459d6c890db1c915f6
#
_cell.length_a   1.000
_cell.length_b   1.000
_cell.length_c   1.000
_cell.angle_alpha   90.00
_cell.angle_beta   90.00
_cell.angle_gamma   90.00
#
_symmetry.space_group_name_H-M   'P 1'
#
loop_
_entity.id
_entity.type
_entity.pdbx_description
1 polymer ?
#
loop_
_entity_poly.entity_id
_entity_poly.type
_entity_poly.pdbx_seq_one_letter_code
_entity_poly.pdbx_strand_id
1 'polypeptide(L)'
;MDITMLGTGSALVTECYNTCFVLSDGDEHFLVDGGGGNGILSQLKKAGFNWQDMRTIFVTHKHMDHILGAVWMIRMICQHMKKGSYEGEAVIYGHDEVIALLREMAMQLLNKKETVYIGDRLHLVEVNDGDTKEIMGKKVTFFDTGSTKTKQFGFCMDMGDGAKITCCGDEPYNDCEEKYARGSKWLLHEAFCLYSEADIFDPYEKHHSTVKDACELAEKIEVQNLLLYHTEDKNITHRKGLYVADGKRYYS
;
A
#
# COMPACT_ATOMS: atom_id res chain seq x y z
N MET A 1 16.49 1.24 -5.40
CA MET A 1 15.10 1.06 -4.91
C MET A 1 14.27 2.25 -5.35
N ASP A 2 13.23 2.00 -6.10
CA ASP A 2 12.31 3.02 -6.62
C ASP A 2 10.92 2.86 -5.96
N ILE A 3 10.24 3.99 -5.76
CA ILE A 3 8.86 4.02 -5.28
C ILE A 3 8.00 4.58 -6.42
N THR A 4 7.08 3.78 -6.95
CA THR A 4 6.18 4.18 -8.03
C THR A 4 4.74 4.21 -7.52
N MET A 5 4.16 5.39 -7.39
CA MET A 5 2.75 5.55 -7.04
C MET A 5 1.87 5.18 -8.23
N LEU A 6 0.98 4.21 -8.05
CA LEU A 6 -0.03 3.81 -9.03
C LEU A 6 -1.35 4.55 -8.82
N GLY A 7 -1.62 4.93 -7.58
CA GLY A 7 -2.75 5.73 -7.16
C GLY A 7 -2.46 6.41 -5.83
N THR A 8 -3.03 7.60 -5.63
CA THR A 8 -2.83 8.43 -4.43
C THR A 8 -4.13 8.88 -3.79
N GLY A 9 -5.27 8.44 -4.33
CA GLY A 9 -6.57 8.93 -3.92
C GLY A 9 -7.18 8.16 -2.75
N SER A 10 -8.01 8.86 -1.99
CA SER A 10 -8.87 8.29 -0.94
C SER A 10 -10.01 7.45 -1.52
N ALA A 11 -10.91 6.93 -0.67
CA ALA A 11 -11.96 6.00 -1.09
C ALA A 11 -12.91 6.54 -2.18
N LEU A 12 -13.25 7.84 -2.14
CA LEU A 12 -14.30 8.42 -2.97
C LEU A 12 -13.80 9.26 -4.16
N VAL A 13 -12.50 9.22 -4.44
CA VAL A 13 -11.93 9.98 -5.57
C VAL A 13 -12.42 9.46 -6.92
N THR A 14 -12.51 10.35 -7.90
CA THR A 14 -12.98 10.08 -9.25
C THR A 14 -11.99 10.50 -10.33
N GLU A 15 -11.05 11.39 -10.00
CA GLU A 15 -10.07 11.95 -10.93
C GLU A 15 -8.73 11.17 -10.92
N CYS A 16 -8.49 10.41 -9.85
CA CYS A 16 -7.31 9.57 -9.72
C CYS A 16 -7.67 8.15 -9.27
N TYR A 17 -6.68 7.27 -9.21
CA TYR A 17 -6.87 5.92 -8.69
C TYR A 17 -6.61 5.89 -7.18
N ASN A 18 -7.29 4.97 -6.47
CA ASN A 18 -7.12 4.78 -5.04
C ASN A 18 -5.70 4.38 -4.68
N THR A 19 -5.32 4.63 -3.44
CA THR A 19 -3.96 4.43 -2.94
C THR A 19 -3.43 3.03 -3.20
N CYS A 20 -2.36 2.96 -3.95
CA CYS A 20 -1.52 1.78 -4.12
C CYS A 20 -0.20 2.17 -4.78
N PHE A 21 0.85 1.40 -4.55
CA PHE A 21 2.18 1.68 -5.07
C PHE A 21 3.04 0.43 -5.23
N VAL A 22 4.13 0.55 -5.99
CA VAL A 22 5.12 -0.50 -6.19
C VAL A 22 6.47 -0.02 -5.65
N LEU A 23 7.11 -0.84 -4.84
CA LEU A 23 8.54 -0.75 -4.56
C LEU A 23 9.27 -1.67 -5.54
N SER A 24 10.35 -1.18 -6.14
CA SER A 24 11.13 -1.94 -7.12
C SER A 24 12.63 -1.91 -6.81
N ASP A 25 13.29 -3.06 -6.94
CA ASP A 25 14.75 -3.20 -6.90
C ASP A 25 15.20 -4.05 -8.09
N GLY A 26 15.65 -3.41 -9.16
CA GLY A 26 15.84 -4.06 -10.44
C GLY A 26 14.52 -4.62 -10.99
N ASP A 27 14.49 -5.91 -11.28
CA ASP A 27 13.33 -6.62 -11.84
C ASP A 27 12.40 -7.22 -10.76
N GLU A 28 12.71 -7.03 -9.48
CA GLU A 28 11.88 -7.48 -8.38
C GLU A 28 10.93 -6.37 -7.92
N HIS A 29 9.67 -6.74 -7.65
CA HIS A 29 8.61 -5.81 -7.34
C HIS A 29 7.80 -6.25 -6.12
N PHE A 30 7.45 -5.26 -5.29
CA PHE A 30 6.57 -5.42 -4.13
C PHE A 30 5.40 -4.45 -4.27
N LEU A 31 4.24 -4.98 -4.64
CA LEU A 31 3.00 -4.20 -4.75
C LEU A 31 2.35 -4.05 -3.37
N VAL A 32 2.05 -2.82 -3.00
CA VAL A 32 1.35 -2.49 -1.75
C VAL A 32 -0.03 -1.94 -2.10
N ASP A 33 -1.05 -2.64 -1.63
CA ASP A 33 -2.46 -2.48 -1.95
C ASP A 33 -2.80 -2.64 -3.44
N GLY A 34 -4.07 -2.74 -3.75
CA GLY A 34 -4.55 -2.92 -5.12
C GLY A 34 -5.45 -1.80 -5.61
N GLY A 35 -5.81 -0.86 -4.74
CA GLY A 35 -6.85 0.13 -5.06
C GLY A 35 -8.24 -0.49 -5.17
N GLY A 36 -9.20 0.26 -5.67
CA GLY A 36 -10.64 -0.03 -5.66
C GLY A 36 -11.15 -1.00 -6.74
N GLY A 37 -10.29 -1.68 -7.49
CA GLY A 37 -10.79 -2.66 -8.46
C GLY A 37 -9.85 -2.96 -9.65
N ASN A 38 -10.42 -3.32 -10.81
CA ASN A 38 -9.65 -3.73 -11.98
C ASN A 38 -8.79 -2.60 -12.58
N GLY A 39 -9.00 -1.38 -12.15
CA GLY A 39 -8.17 -0.23 -12.51
C GLY A 39 -6.68 -0.46 -12.24
N ILE A 40 -6.34 -1.29 -11.24
CA ILE A 40 -4.94 -1.66 -10.93
C ILE A 40 -4.19 -2.15 -12.18
N LEU A 41 -4.82 -2.96 -13.03
CA LEU A 41 -4.19 -3.47 -14.26
C LEU A 41 -3.85 -2.35 -15.25
N SER A 42 -4.71 -1.33 -15.32
CA SER A 42 -4.46 -0.14 -16.15
C SER A 42 -3.35 0.74 -15.56
N GLN A 43 -3.31 0.89 -14.24
CA GLN A 43 -2.29 1.68 -13.57
C GLN A 43 -0.91 1.03 -13.68
N LEU A 44 -0.79 -0.27 -13.45
CA LEU A 44 0.44 -1.03 -13.70
C LEU A 44 0.95 -0.82 -15.13
N LYS A 45 0.06 -0.99 -16.13
CA LYS A 45 0.41 -0.79 -17.54
C LYS A 45 0.87 0.65 -17.83
N LYS A 46 0.19 1.67 -17.29
CA LYS A 46 0.55 3.08 -17.47
C LYS A 46 1.90 3.41 -16.85
N ALA A 47 2.23 2.76 -15.73
CA ALA A 47 3.51 2.89 -15.04
C ALA A 47 4.64 2.06 -15.69
N GLY A 48 4.35 1.31 -16.76
CA GLY A 48 5.32 0.51 -17.48
C GLY A 48 5.56 -0.88 -16.90
N PHE A 49 4.75 -1.31 -15.93
CA PHE A 49 4.85 -2.64 -15.34
C PHE A 49 4.00 -3.67 -16.09
N ASN A 50 4.53 -4.88 -16.17
CA ASN A 50 3.72 -6.05 -16.50
C ASN A 50 3.12 -6.61 -15.19
N TRP A 51 1.81 -6.76 -15.11
CA TRP A 51 1.14 -7.27 -13.92
C TRP A 51 1.64 -8.67 -13.49
N GLN A 52 2.18 -9.47 -14.42
CA GLN A 52 2.74 -10.80 -14.15
C GLN A 52 4.02 -10.74 -13.29
N ASP A 53 4.69 -9.60 -13.27
CA ASP A 53 5.91 -9.40 -12.49
C ASP A 53 5.61 -9.01 -11.03
N MET A 54 4.32 -8.69 -10.73
CA MET A 54 3.84 -8.43 -9.36
C MET A 54 3.64 -9.75 -8.61
N ARG A 55 4.74 -10.39 -8.22
CA ARG A 55 4.73 -11.70 -7.55
C ARG A 55 4.57 -11.60 -6.03
N THR A 56 4.91 -10.46 -5.47
CA THR A 56 4.78 -10.18 -4.03
C THR A 56 3.86 -9.00 -3.83
N ILE A 57 2.78 -9.22 -3.09
CA ILE A 57 1.74 -8.22 -2.82
C ILE A 57 1.53 -8.15 -1.31
N PHE A 58 1.33 -6.97 -0.77
CA PHE A 58 0.88 -6.75 0.60
C PHE A 58 -0.42 -5.93 0.58
N VAL A 59 -1.39 -6.33 1.38
CA VAL A 59 -2.64 -5.59 1.56
C VAL A 59 -2.71 -5.12 3.00
N THR A 60 -2.74 -3.79 3.18
CA THR A 60 -2.68 -3.13 4.48
C THR A 60 -3.92 -3.40 5.33
N HIS A 61 -5.11 -3.32 4.72
CA HIS A 61 -6.39 -3.54 5.39
C HIS A 61 -7.52 -3.86 4.40
N LYS A 62 -8.72 -4.11 4.91
CA LYS A 62 -9.85 -4.67 4.15
C LYS A 62 -10.80 -3.66 3.49
N HIS A 63 -10.54 -2.35 3.53
CA HIS A 63 -11.39 -1.39 2.84
C HIS A 63 -11.38 -1.60 1.32
N MET A 64 -12.49 -1.29 0.66
CA MET A 64 -12.71 -1.59 -0.76
C MET A 64 -11.69 -0.91 -1.67
N ASP A 65 -11.27 0.30 -1.32
CA ASP A 65 -10.30 1.10 -2.05
C ASP A 65 -8.84 0.61 -1.91
N HIS A 66 -8.60 -0.44 -1.12
CA HIS A 66 -7.32 -1.12 -0.96
C HIS A 66 -7.36 -2.58 -1.45
N ILE A 67 -8.41 -3.32 -1.08
CA ILE A 67 -8.43 -4.78 -1.27
C ILE A 67 -8.95 -5.23 -2.64
N LEU A 68 -9.88 -4.49 -3.29
CA LEU A 68 -10.55 -4.99 -4.49
C LEU A 68 -9.61 -5.20 -5.68
N GLY A 69 -8.58 -4.36 -5.83
CA GLY A 69 -7.56 -4.60 -6.85
C GLY A 69 -6.73 -5.85 -6.58
N ALA A 70 -6.46 -6.19 -5.31
CA ALA A 70 -5.80 -7.45 -4.97
C ALA A 70 -6.65 -8.67 -5.34
N VAL A 71 -7.99 -8.60 -5.22
CA VAL A 71 -8.90 -9.65 -5.72
C VAL A 71 -8.77 -9.82 -7.24
N TRP A 72 -8.62 -8.71 -7.98
CA TRP A 72 -8.36 -8.78 -9.42
C TRP A 72 -6.99 -9.37 -9.73
N MET A 73 -5.95 -9.09 -8.94
CA MET A 73 -4.64 -9.72 -9.09
C MET A 73 -4.72 -11.24 -8.84
N ILE A 74 -5.42 -11.68 -7.79
CA ILE A 74 -5.70 -13.12 -7.55
C ILE A 74 -6.35 -13.76 -8.76
N ARG A 75 -7.40 -13.13 -9.30
CA ARG A 75 -8.10 -13.62 -10.50
C ARG A 75 -7.13 -13.77 -11.67
N MET A 76 -6.35 -12.73 -11.96
CA MET A 76 -5.41 -12.73 -13.09
C MET A 76 -4.36 -13.83 -12.93
N ILE A 77 -3.75 -13.93 -11.75
CA ILE A 77 -2.73 -14.92 -11.43
C ILE A 77 -3.28 -16.34 -11.59
N CYS A 78 -4.38 -16.68 -10.91
CA CYS A 78 -4.99 -18.02 -10.97
C CYS A 78 -5.44 -18.40 -12.40
N GLN A 79 -6.03 -17.45 -13.14
CA GLN A 79 -6.48 -17.69 -14.50
C GLN A 79 -5.28 -17.98 -15.45
N HIS A 80 -4.18 -17.26 -15.28
CA HIS A 80 -3.00 -17.43 -16.11
C HIS A 80 -2.14 -18.65 -15.69
N MET A 81 -2.14 -19.00 -14.40
CA MET A 81 -1.62 -20.29 -13.95
C MET A 81 -2.35 -21.46 -14.61
N LYS A 82 -3.69 -21.41 -14.64
CA LYS A 82 -4.53 -22.41 -15.32
C LYS A 82 -4.25 -22.50 -16.82
N LYS A 83 -3.98 -21.36 -17.48
CA LYS A 83 -3.62 -21.33 -18.92
C LYS A 83 -2.18 -21.75 -19.20
N GLY A 84 -1.36 -21.93 -18.18
CA GLY A 84 0.09 -22.22 -18.33
C GLY A 84 0.91 -21.00 -18.80
N SER A 85 0.37 -19.79 -18.69
CA SER A 85 1.05 -18.55 -19.08
C SER A 85 1.52 -17.68 -17.90
N TYR A 86 1.46 -18.22 -16.68
CA TYR A 86 2.08 -17.66 -15.49
C TYR A 86 3.02 -18.72 -14.89
N GLU A 87 4.31 -18.44 -14.90
CA GLU A 87 5.33 -19.34 -14.38
C GLU A 87 5.70 -18.97 -12.94
N GLY A 88 6.09 -19.97 -12.12
CA GLY A 88 6.49 -19.79 -10.74
C GLY A 88 5.32 -19.55 -9.79
N GLU A 89 5.61 -18.91 -8.68
CA GLU A 89 4.70 -18.68 -7.56
C GLU A 89 4.42 -17.20 -7.35
N ALA A 90 3.35 -16.89 -6.61
CA ALA A 90 3.04 -15.56 -6.11
C ALA A 90 2.63 -15.64 -4.64
N VAL A 91 2.86 -14.57 -3.90
CA VAL A 91 2.48 -14.45 -2.50
C VAL A 91 1.75 -13.14 -2.23
N ILE A 92 0.68 -13.23 -1.45
CA ILE A 92 -0.04 -12.06 -0.93
C ILE A 92 0.01 -12.12 0.58
N TYR A 93 0.60 -11.11 1.18
CA TYR A 93 0.66 -10.90 2.61
C TYR A 93 -0.48 -9.98 3.09
N GLY A 94 -0.96 -10.20 4.29
CA GLY A 94 -1.91 -9.35 4.99
C GLY A 94 -2.15 -9.90 6.39
N HIS A 95 -2.79 -9.13 7.26
CA HIS A 95 -3.22 -9.65 8.55
C HIS A 95 -4.41 -10.63 8.38
N ASP A 96 -4.78 -11.33 9.46
CA ASP A 96 -5.79 -12.40 9.49
C ASP A 96 -7.11 -12.03 8.77
N GLU A 97 -7.70 -10.85 9.08
CA GLU A 97 -8.97 -10.44 8.46
C GLU A 97 -8.84 -10.19 6.94
N VAL A 98 -7.73 -9.63 6.49
CA VAL A 98 -7.45 -9.42 5.06
C VAL A 98 -7.31 -10.75 4.35
N ILE A 99 -6.51 -11.66 4.88
CA ILE A 99 -6.27 -12.96 4.26
C ILE A 99 -7.54 -13.82 4.25
N ALA A 100 -8.34 -13.79 5.32
CA ALA A 100 -9.62 -14.48 5.38
C ALA A 100 -10.59 -13.94 4.30
N LEU A 101 -10.71 -12.60 4.18
CA LEU A 101 -11.60 -11.97 3.22
C LEU A 101 -11.15 -12.22 1.77
N LEU A 102 -9.85 -12.07 1.46
CA LEU A 102 -9.31 -12.37 0.13
C LEU A 102 -9.60 -13.82 -0.28
N ARG A 103 -9.41 -14.76 0.64
CA ARG A 103 -9.71 -16.19 0.42
C ARG A 103 -11.20 -16.41 0.15
N GLU A 104 -12.06 -15.84 0.98
CA GLU A 104 -13.51 -15.96 0.82
C GLU A 104 -13.97 -15.41 -0.52
N MET A 105 -13.58 -14.18 -0.86
CA MET A 105 -13.92 -13.55 -2.15
C MET A 105 -13.41 -14.37 -3.33
N ALA A 106 -12.17 -14.85 -3.29
CA ALA A 106 -11.62 -15.68 -4.35
C ALA A 106 -12.42 -17.00 -4.53
N MET A 107 -12.79 -17.66 -3.43
CA MET A 107 -13.56 -18.92 -3.49
C MET A 107 -14.98 -18.72 -4.01
N GLN A 108 -15.58 -17.56 -3.77
CA GLN A 108 -16.93 -17.22 -4.26
C GLN A 108 -16.93 -16.69 -5.71
N LEU A 109 -15.92 -15.93 -6.11
CA LEU A 109 -15.90 -15.22 -7.38
C LEU A 109 -15.18 -15.98 -8.52
N LEU A 110 -14.23 -16.86 -8.20
CA LEU A 110 -13.49 -17.64 -9.18
C LEU A 110 -14.09 -19.04 -9.35
N ASN A 111 -13.87 -19.64 -10.50
CA ASN A 111 -14.28 -21.03 -10.70
C ASN A 111 -13.31 -22.02 -10.03
N LYS A 112 -13.80 -23.23 -9.74
CA LYS A 112 -13.02 -24.29 -9.06
C LYS A 112 -11.70 -24.64 -9.75
N LYS A 113 -11.63 -24.49 -11.10
CA LYS A 113 -10.40 -24.79 -11.87
C LYS A 113 -9.33 -23.69 -11.73
N GLU A 114 -9.69 -22.56 -11.17
CA GLU A 114 -8.79 -21.43 -10.87
C GLU A 114 -8.41 -21.43 -9.38
N THR A 115 -9.36 -21.69 -8.49
CA THR A 115 -9.11 -21.66 -7.05
C THR A 115 -8.16 -22.77 -6.57
N VAL A 116 -7.94 -23.84 -7.35
CA VAL A 116 -6.97 -24.90 -7.00
C VAL A 116 -5.52 -24.40 -6.86
N TYR A 117 -5.20 -23.26 -7.46
CA TYR A 117 -3.86 -22.67 -7.34
C TYR A 117 -3.66 -21.90 -6.05
N ILE A 118 -4.74 -21.58 -5.30
CA ILE A 118 -4.65 -20.93 -3.99
C ILE A 118 -4.23 -21.95 -2.94
N GLY A 119 -3.05 -21.74 -2.36
CA GLY A 119 -2.38 -22.66 -1.45
C GLY A 119 -1.42 -23.63 -2.16
N ASP A 120 -1.44 -23.69 -3.48
CA ASP A 120 -0.49 -24.46 -4.31
C ASP A 120 0.65 -23.56 -4.83
N ARG A 121 0.33 -22.60 -5.69
CA ARG A 121 1.27 -21.67 -6.33
C ARG A 121 0.97 -20.21 -6.03
N LEU A 122 -0.24 -19.87 -5.62
CA LEU A 122 -0.61 -18.57 -5.06
C LEU A 122 -0.82 -18.71 -3.55
N HIS A 123 0.07 -18.13 -2.79
CA HIS A 123 0.06 -18.22 -1.34
C HIS A 123 -0.59 -16.98 -0.72
N LEU A 124 -1.66 -17.17 0.04
CA LEU A 124 -2.26 -16.14 0.90
C LEU A 124 -1.70 -16.33 2.30
N VAL A 125 -0.78 -15.46 2.71
CA VAL A 125 0.06 -15.60 3.90
C VAL A 125 -0.32 -14.56 4.94
N GLU A 126 -0.78 -15.05 6.08
CA GLU A 126 -1.06 -14.21 7.25
C GLU A 126 0.23 -13.74 7.90
N VAL A 127 0.27 -12.46 8.30
CA VAL A 127 1.33 -11.85 9.08
C VAL A 127 0.75 -11.25 10.36
N ASN A 128 1.54 -11.34 11.44
CA ASN A 128 1.22 -10.79 12.75
C ASN A 128 2.10 -9.57 13.07
N ASP A 129 1.73 -8.82 14.11
CA ASP A 129 2.53 -7.70 14.58
C ASP A 129 3.97 -8.13 14.91
N GLY A 130 4.94 -7.47 14.30
CA GLY A 130 6.36 -7.75 14.43
C GLY A 130 6.89 -8.89 13.55
N ASP A 131 6.04 -9.58 12.79
CA ASP A 131 6.50 -10.62 11.85
C ASP A 131 7.43 -10.04 10.78
N THR A 132 8.45 -10.82 10.44
CA THR A 132 9.41 -10.43 9.40
C THR A 132 9.42 -11.42 8.25
N LYS A 133 9.54 -10.88 7.04
CA LYS A 133 9.74 -11.66 5.80
C LYS A 133 10.91 -11.09 5.02
N GLU A 134 11.52 -11.91 4.19
CA GLU A 134 12.45 -11.46 3.17
C GLU A 134 11.67 -11.18 1.88
N ILE A 135 11.74 -9.93 1.40
CA ILE A 135 11.09 -9.46 0.16
C ILE A 135 12.12 -8.67 -0.63
N MET A 136 12.37 -9.05 -1.88
CA MET A 136 13.41 -8.46 -2.73
C MET A 136 14.79 -8.45 -2.06
N GLY A 137 15.16 -9.55 -1.38
CA GLY A 137 16.41 -9.67 -0.63
C GLY A 137 16.53 -8.73 0.57
N LYS A 138 15.44 -8.11 1.00
CA LYS A 138 15.40 -7.15 2.13
C LYS A 138 14.50 -7.64 3.25
N LYS A 139 14.88 -7.33 4.49
CA LYS A 139 14.05 -7.61 5.65
C LYS A 139 12.89 -6.64 5.71
N VAL A 140 11.67 -7.15 5.66
CA VAL A 140 10.42 -6.40 5.84
C VAL A 140 9.77 -6.85 7.13
N THR A 141 9.50 -5.89 8.03
CA THR A 141 8.77 -6.12 9.29
C THR A 141 7.37 -5.54 9.14
N PHE A 142 6.35 -6.38 9.34
CA PHE A 142 4.95 -5.94 9.36
C PHE A 142 4.56 -5.57 10.78
N PHE A 143 3.72 -4.56 10.93
CA PHE A 143 3.29 -4.11 12.26
C PHE A 143 1.83 -3.63 12.25
N ASP A 144 1.16 -3.82 13.38
CA ASP A 144 -0.18 -3.27 13.62
C ASP A 144 -0.06 -1.77 13.86
N THR A 145 -0.81 -0.96 13.12
CA THR A 145 -0.82 0.50 13.26
C THR A 145 -1.59 0.98 14.49
N GLY A 146 -2.29 0.06 15.15
CA GLY A 146 -3.14 0.39 16.31
C GLY A 146 -4.42 1.12 15.91
N SER A 147 -4.85 0.98 14.66
CA SER A 147 -6.09 1.57 14.15
C SER A 147 -7.30 1.21 15.01
N THR A 148 -8.14 2.21 15.31
CA THR A 148 -9.38 2.03 16.06
C THR A 148 -10.61 1.83 15.18
N LYS A 149 -10.48 2.08 13.87
CA LYS A 149 -11.57 2.00 12.90
C LYS A 149 -11.67 0.61 12.26
N THR A 150 -10.56 0.10 11.79
CA THR A 150 -10.44 -1.26 11.25
C THR A 150 -9.01 -1.74 11.44
N LYS A 151 -8.82 -3.03 11.71
CA LYS A 151 -7.46 -3.59 11.81
C LYS A 151 -6.67 -3.26 10.56
N GLN A 152 -5.50 -2.66 10.75
CA GLN A 152 -4.64 -2.19 9.67
C GLN A 152 -3.18 -2.45 10.01
N PHE A 153 -2.43 -2.91 9.02
CA PHE A 153 -0.99 -3.14 9.17
C PHE A 153 -0.20 -2.22 8.25
N GLY A 154 0.90 -1.72 8.80
CA GLY A 154 1.98 -1.08 8.07
C GLY A 154 3.16 -2.03 7.88
N PHE A 155 4.21 -1.53 7.25
CA PHE A 155 5.49 -2.25 7.15
C PHE A 155 6.69 -1.32 7.26
N CYS A 156 7.82 -1.88 7.70
CA CYS A 156 9.13 -1.25 7.68
C CYS A 156 10.09 -2.15 6.91
N MET A 157 10.64 -1.66 5.80
CA MET A 157 11.63 -2.35 4.97
C MET A 157 13.03 -1.82 5.25
N ASP A 158 13.94 -2.70 5.63
CA ASP A 158 15.36 -2.38 5.81
C ASP A 158 16.03 -2.27 4.43
N MET A 159 16.61 -1.10 4.17
CA MET A 159 17.29 -0.80 2.89
C MET A 159 18.79 -1.07 2.93
N GLY A 160 19.31 -1.50 4.09
CA GLY A 160 20.73 -1.56 4.37
C GLY A 160 21.30 -0.23 4.85
N ASP A 161 22.51 -0.27 5.43
CA ASP A 161 23.23 0.90 5.97
C ASP A 161 22.43 1.76 6.97
N GLY A 162 21.47 1.14 7.69
CA GLY A 162 20.58 1.82 8.64
C GLY A 162 19.44 2.63 7.98
N ALA A 163 19.36 2.66 6.67
CA ALA A 163 18.25 3.29 5.97
C ALA A 163 17.01 2.38 5.94
N LYS A 164 15.81 2.96 6.05
CA LYS A 164 14.56 2.20 5.98
C LYS A 164 13.45 2.97 5.26
N ILE A 165 12.53 2.22 4.67
CA ILE A 165 11.26 2.71 4.13
C ILE A 165 10.17 2.22 5.08
N THR A 166 9.31 3.13 5.55
CA THR A 166 8.18 2.79 6.42
C THR A 166 6.87 3.29 5.81
N CYS A 167 5.86 2.43 5.76
CA CYS A 167 4.49 2.75 5.36
C CYS A 167 3.58 2.57 6.57
N CYS A 168 2.86 3.64 6.94
CA CYS A 168 2.02 3.71 8.14
C CYS A 168 0.52 3.48 7.85
N GLY A 169 0.16 3.10 6.61
CA GLY A 169 -1.25 2.90 6.26
C GLY A 169 -1.99 4.20 5.94
N ASP A 170 -3.32 4.21 6.10
CA ASP A 170 -4.21 5.32 5.71
C ASP A 170 -4.98 5.96 6.87
N GLU A 171 -4.41 5.90 8.07
CA GLU A 171 -4.94 6.56 9.27
C GLU A 171 -3.90 7.47 9.92
N PRO A 172 -4.31 8.37 10.85
CA PRO A 172 -3.38 9.20 11.61
C PRO A 172 -2.37 8.34 12.36
N TYR A 173 -1.14 8.81 12.38
CA TYR A 173 -0.04 8.17 13.07
C TYR A 173 -0.35 7.85 14.54
N ASN A 174 0.03 6.66 14.96
CA ASN A 174 -0.07 6.19 16.34
C ASN A 174 1.33 5.99 16.95
N ASP A 175 1.50 6.30 18.24
CA ASP A 175 2.79 6.18 18.94
C ASP A 175 3.38 4.76 18.90
N CYS A 176 2.56 3.71 18.72
CA CYS A 176 3.05 2.34 18.56
C CYS A 176 3.91 2.13 17.30
N GLU A 177 3.76 3.00 16.30
CA GLU A 177 4.49 2.97 15.05
C GLU A 177 5.90 3.60 15.17
N GLU A 178 6.18 4.38 16.24
CA GLU A 178 7.39 5.19 16.36
C GLU A 178 8.67 4.36 16.19
N LYS A 179 8.73 3.17 16.77
CA LYS A 179 9.89 2.27 16.67
C LYS A 179 10.23 1.87 15.22
N TYR A 180 9.22 1.90 14.34
CA TYR A 180 9.36 1.61 12.92
C TYR A 180 9.60 2.87 12.09
N ALA A 181 8.87 3.96 12.37
CA ALA A 181 8.83 5.16 11.55
C ALA A 181 9.96 6.16 11.82
N ARG A 182 10.41 6.32 13.09
CA ARG A 182 11.45 7.29 13.46
C ARG A 182 12.72 7.11 12.64
N GLY A 183 13.23 8.21 12.08
CA GLY A 183 14.46 8.26 11.31
C GLY A 183 14.38 7.56 9.95
N SER A 184 13.18 7.27 9.44
CA SER A 184 13.01 6.65 8.12
C SER A 184 13.63 7.51 7.02
N LYS A 185 14.32 6.87 6.08
CA LYS A 185 14.74 7.53 4.85
C LYS A 185 13.55 7.93 3.99
N TRP A 186 12.52 7.09 3.96
CA TRP A 186 11.22 7.37 3.37
C TRP A 186 10.11 6.98 4.32
N LEU A 187 9.23 7.93 4.63
CA LEU A 187 7.96 7.67 5.30
C LEU A 187 6.83 7.85 4.28
N LEU A 188 6.03 6.81 4.10
CA LEU A 188 4.80 6.84 3.33
C LEU A 188 3.64 6.97 4.31
N HIS A 189 2.90 8.09 4.23
CA HIS A 189 1.85 8.42 5.19
C HIS A 189 0.65 9.05 4.48
N GLU A 190 -0.53 8.86 5.03
CA GLU A 190 -1.74 9.48 4.52
C GLU A 190 -1.76 11.00 4.78
N ALA A 191 -2.46 11.74 3.90
CA ALA A 191 -2.82 13.13 4.10
C ALA A 191 -4.08 13.46 3.31
N PHE A 192 -5.21 13.39 3.98
CA PHE A 192 -6.52 13.46 3.35
C PHE A 192 -6.78 14.79 2.64
N CYS A 193 -6.45 15.92 3.29
CA CYS A 193 -6.64 17.26 2.73
C CYS A 193 -5.60 18.26 3.25
N LEU A 194 -5.65 19.48 2.74
CA LEU A 194 -4.91 20.61 3.31
C LEU A 194 -5.51 21.02 4.64
N TYR A 195 -4.68 21.49 5.58
CA TYR A 195 -5.14 22.03 6.85
C TYR A 195 -6.16 23.17 6.67
N SER A 196 -5.95 24.04 5.67
CA SER A 196 -6.87 25.14 5.34
C SER A 196 -8.24 24.68 4.82
N GLU A 197 -8.40 23.41 4.52
CA GLU A 197 -9.63 22.80 4.00
C GLU A 197 -10.24 21.81 5.02
N ALA A 198 -9.68 21.73 6.22
CA ALA A 198 -10.13 20.80 7.26
C ALA A 198 -11.62 20.99 7.61
N ASP A 199 -12.10 22.23 7.65
CA ASP A 199 -13.53 22.54 7.91
C ASP A 199 -14.47 22.11 6.77
N ILE A 200 -13.93 21.82 5.58
CA ILE A 200 -14.71 21.35 4.42
C ILE A 200 -14.76 19.83 4.37
N PHE A 201 -13.65 19.19 4.69
CA PHE A 201 -13.46 17.74 4.49
C PHE A 201 -13.58 16.93 5.79
N ASP A 202 -13.60 17.58 6.95
CA ASP A 202 -13.70 16.94 8.29
C ASP A 202 -12.73 15.75 8.47
N PRO A 203 -11.40 15.93 8.21
CA PRO A 203 -10.46 14.83 8.23
C PRO A 203 -10.40 14.13 9.58
N TYR A 204 -10.44 14.86 10.68
CA TYR A 204 -10.31 14.32 12.03
C TYR A 204 -11.49 13.44 12.43
N GLU A 205 -12.73 13.82 12.07
CA GLU A 205 -13.92 13.00 12.29
C GLU A 205 -13.92 11.71 11.42
N LYS A 206 -13.25 11.79 10.29
CA LYS A 206 -13.06 10.64 9.38
C LYS A 206 -11.85 9.79 9.73
N HIS A 207 -11.14 10.08 10.81
CA HIS A 207 -9.88 9.43 11.22
C HIS A 207 -8.79 9.56 10.16
N HIS A 208 -8.52 10.79 9.72
CA HIS A 208 -7.45 11.14 8.79
C HIS A 208 -6.66 12.36 9.26
N SER A 209 -5.45 12.50 8.74
CA SER A 209 -4.57 13.64 8.97
C SER A 209 -4.70 14.67 7.85
N THR A 210 -4.28 15.90 8.13
CA THR A 210 -4.03 16.90 7.10
C THR A 210 -2.56 16.84 6.63
N VAL A 211 -2.26 17.47 5.50
CA VAL A 211 -0.88 17.63 5.01
C VAL A 211 0.01 18.27 6.09
N LYS A 212 -0.53 19.23 6.87
CA LYS A 212 0.21 19.89 7.96
C LYS A 212 0.58 18.88 9.04
N ASP A 213 -0.38 18.09 9.51
CA ASP A 213 -0.15 17.09 10.57
C ASP A 213 0.92 16.08 10.15
N ALA A 214 0.86 15.58 8.92
CA ALA A 214 1.84 14.65 8.39
C ALA A 214 3.25 15.27 8.26
N CYS A 215 3.34 16.56 7.88
CA CYS A 215 4.62 17.27 7.84
C CYS A 215 5.21 17.50 9.23
N GLU A 216 4.40 17.95 10.20
CA GLU A 216 4.84 18.15 11.59
C GLU A 216 5.27 16.82 12.24
N LEU A 217 4.56 15.74 11.94
CA LEU A 217 4.96 14.39 12.35
C LEU A 217 6.34 14.03 11.79
N ALA A 218 6.54 14.18 10.47
CA ALA A 218 7.78 13.80 9.82
C ALA A 218 8.99 14.54 10.40
N GLU A 219 8.82 15.84 10.73
CA GLU A 219 9.85 16.62 11.45
C GLU A 219 10.10 16.09 12.86
N LYS A 220 9.03 15.83 13.64
CA LYS A 220 9.11 15.32 15.02
C LYS A 220 9.86 13.98 15.12
N ILE A 221 9.65 13.09 14.15
CA ILE A 221 10.27 11.74 14.16
C ILE A 221 11.49 11.65 13.23
N GLU A 222 12.04 12.78 12.79
CA GLU A 222 13.32 12.89 12.07
C GLU A 222 13.34 12.12 10.73
N VAL A 223 12.25 12.18 9.99
CA VAL A 223 12.13 11.54 8.66
C VAL A 223 12.91 12.34 7.62
N GLN A 224 13.64 11.66 6.75
CA GLN A 224 14.41 12.34 5.70
C GLN A 224 13.56 12.75 4.51
N ASN A 225 12.61 11.89 4.10
CA ASN A 225 11.69 12.13 2.98
C ASN A 225 10.29 11.65 3.34
N LEU A 226 9.29 12.50 3.10
CA LEU A 226 7.89 12.19 3.32
C LEU A 226 7.15 12.07 1.98
N LEU A 227 6.47 10.94 1.77
CA LEU A 227 5.58 10.71 0.64
C LEU A 227 4.15 10.66 1.14
N LEU A 228 3.29 11.54 0.59
CA LEU A 228 1.90 11.64 0.98
C LEU A 228 0.98 11.00 -0.05
N TYR A 229 -0.04 10.32 0.45
CA TYR A 229 -1.09 9.68 -0.36
C TYR A 229 -2.45 9.74 0.37
N HIS A 230 -3.44 9.03 -0.13
CA HIS A 230 -4.81 8.93 0.40
C HIS A 230 -5.50 10.30 0.50
N THR A 231 -5.44 11.07 -0.59
CA THR A 231 -5.89 12.45 -0.64
C THR A 231 -7.17 12.61 -1.47
N GLU A 232 -7.85 13.74 -1.27
CA GLU A 232 -9.02 14.16 -2.05
C GLU A 232 -8.65 14.64 -3.46
N ASP A 233 -9.57 14.49 -4.45
CA ASP A 233 -9.38 14.87 -5.85
C ASP A 233 -8.88 16.31 -6.04
N LYS A 234 -9.38 17.26 -5.27
CA LYS A 234 -8.97 18.67 -5.36
C LYS A 234 -7.48 18.90 -5.07
N ASN A 235 -6.89 18.10 -4.21
CA ASN A 235 -5.47 18.21 -3.88
C ASN A 235 -4.58 17.74 -5.02
N ILE A 236 -5.07 16.80 -5.85
CA ILE A 236 -4.33 16.24 -6.97
C ILE A 236 -4.32 17.19 -8.17
N THR A 237 -5.43 17.86 -8.47
CA THR A 237 -5.56 18.78 -9.62
C THR A 237 -4.72 20.05 -9.47
N HIS A 238 -4.40 20.46 -8.25
CA HIS A 238 -3.67 21.69 -7.97
C HIS A 238 -2.22 21.50 -7.55
N ARG A 239 -1.76 20.28 -7.27
CA ARG A 239 -0.43 20.04 -6.72
C ARG A 239 0.18 18.74 -7.25
N LYS A 240 1.00 18.89 -8.27
CA LYS A 240 2.02 17.89 -8.59
C LYS A 240 3.14 18.04 -7.57
N GLY A 241 3.19 17.23 -6.52
CA GLY A 241 4.36 17.21 -5.67
C GLY A 241 4.21 16.55 -4.32
N LEU A 242 5.19 15.78 -3.99
CA LEU A 242 5.48 15.28 -2.67
C LEU A 242 6.09 16.37 -1.80
N TYR A 243 5.73 16.38 -0.52
CA TYR A 243 6.36 17.25 0.47
C TYR A 243 7.42 16.46 1.22
N VAL A 244 8.54 17.11 1.47
CA VAL A 244 9.68 16.56 2.17
C VAL A 244 9.93 17.38 3.42
N ALA A 245 10.30 16.74 4.52
CA ALA A 245 10.55 17.35 5.82
C ALA A 245 11.63 18.45 5.81
N ASP A 246 12.52 18.50 4.83
CA ASP A 246 13.60 19.49 4.69
C ASP A 246 13.29 20.61 3.67
N GLY A 247 12.04 20.76 3.25
CA GLY A 247 11.62 21.77 2.27
C GLY A 247 11.88 21.43 0.80
N LYS A 248 12.41 20.25 0.51
CA LYS A 248 12.55 19.76 -0.87
C LYS A 248 11.22 19.23 -1.39
N ARG A 249 10.96 19.43 -2.68
CA ARG A 249 9.76 18.96 -3.38
C ARG A 249 10.13 17.82 -4.30
N TYR A 250 9.38 16.73 -4.24
CA TYR A 250 9.44 15.67 -5.23
C TYR A 250 8.15 15.71 -6.07
N TYR A 251 8.31 15.52 -7.37
CA TYR A 251 7.20 15.55 -8.33
C TYR A 251 6.83 14.11 -8.69
N SER A 252 5.52 13.79 -8.61
CA SER A 252 4.97 12.54 -9.14
C SER A 252 4.80 12.62 -10.64
#